data_c374d763a93d5a6638f2f180a87db4d8
#
_entry.id   c374d763a93d5a6638f2f180a87db4d8
#
_cell.length_a   1.000
_cell.length_b   1.000
_cell.length_c   1.000
_cell.angle_alpha   90.00
_cell.angle_beta   90.00
_cell.angle_gamma   90.00
#
_symmetry.space_group_name_H-M   'P 1'
#
loop_
_entity.id
_entity.type
_entity.pdbx_description
1 polymer ?
#
loop_
_entity_poly.entity_id
_entity_poly.type
_entity_poly.pdbx_seq_one_letter_code
_entity_poly.pdbx_strand_id
1 'polypeptide(L)'
;MLPKIARRGQLNRPERRYVGFKLGEKAGELARLLQHFGNEINIIDFQYGKVSDSVAYPIIGIEVAKQKIGELDALLASPDLADHFNVTGAAVIDFRVIPFNIELFHYPYFAVIQFSNRPGALREFMHEAGQQANVCYMNYTDDGQTEGFALMGFEFTDIGKQSQFIDWLVKTTEFQPVPMDQVKHLNLKNMNVDRFESLSPDEQ
;
A
#
# COMPACT_ATOMS: atom_id res chain seq x y z
N MET A 1 -34.64 6.32 -33.85
CA MET A 1 -33.43 5.46 -34.01
C MET A 1 -32.29 6.10 -33.24
N LEU A 2 -32.04 5.68 -31.99
CA LEU A 2 -30.97 6.21 -31.14
C LEU A 2 -29.72 5.37 -31.33
N PRO A 3 -28.52 5.98 -31.41
CA PRO A 3 -27.33 5.28 -31.89
C PRO A 3 -26.74 4.31 -30.88
N LYS A 4 -26.27 3.17 -31.37
CA LYS A 4 -25.55 2.09 -30.68
C LYS A 4 -24.17 2.48 -30.11
N ILE A 5 -23.93 3.74 -29.74
CA ILE A 5 -22.62 4.23 -29.31
C ILE A 5 -22.34 3.94 -27.83
N ALA A 6 -23.37 3.74 -27.00
CA ALA A 6 -23.21 3.55 -25.54
C ALA A 6 -22.66 2.19 -25.12
N ARG A 7 -22.59 1.18 -26.00
CA ARG A 7 -22.17 -0.18 -25.61
C ARG A 7 -20.68 -0.47 -25.81
N ARG A 8 -19.93 0.32 -26.57
CA ARG A 8 -18.49 0.07 -26.79
C ARG A 8 -17.60 0.49 -25.62
N GLY A 9 -18.02 1.47 -24.81
CA GLY A 9 -17.24 1.94 -23.66
C GLY A 9 -17.29 1.04 -22.42
N GLN A 10 -18.28 0.14 -22.31
CA GLN A 10 -18.39 -0.77 -21.15
C GLN A 10 -17.61 -2.08 -21.31
N LEU A 11 -17.19 -2.44 -22.52
CA LEU A 11 -16.53 -3.71 -22.82
C LEU A 11 -15.04 -3.75 -22.43
N ASN A 12 -14.41 -2.61 -22.17
CA ASN A 12 -12.96 -2.51 -21.90
C ASN A 12 -12.59 -1.92 -20.55
N ARG A 13 -13.55 -1.77 -19.62
CA ARG A 13 -13.16 -1.34 -18.26
C ARG A 13 -12.41 -2.47 -17.57
N PRO A 14 -11.25 -2.17 -16.96
CA PRO A 14 -10.53 -3.16 -16.18
C PRO A 14 -11.41 -3.63 -15.02
N GLU A 15 -11.14 -4.82 -14.52
CA GLU A 15 -11.79 -5.37 -13.33
C GLU A 15 -10.96 -5.03 -12.10
N ARG A 16 -11.64 -4.65 -11.02
CA ARG A 16 -11.03 -4.37 -9.72
C ARG A 16 -11.37 -5.47 -8.74
N ARG A 17 -10.36 -5.98 -8.07
CA ARG A 17 -10.49 -6.98 -7.00
C ARG A 17 -9.71 -6.55 -5.78
N TYR A 18 -10.27 -6.83 -4.61
CA TYR A 18 -9.61 -6.62 -3.33
C TYR A 18 -9.35 -7.97 -2.69
N VAL A 19 -8.10 -8.21 -2.36
CA VAL A 19 -7.63 -9.49 -1.83
C VAL A 19 -6.90 -9.23 -0.52
N GLY A 20 -7.33 -9.90 0.54
CA GLY A 20 -6.64 -9.96 1.82
C GLY A 20 -5.67 -11.14 1.81
N PHE A 21 -4.50 -10.97 2.40
CA PHE A 21 -3.49 -12.01 2.55
C PHE A 21 -3.18 -12.24 4.02
N LYS A 22 -2.77 -13.45 4.36
CA LYS A 22 -2.22 -13.79 5.66
C LYS A 22 -0.76 -14.16 5.48
N LEU A 23 0.13 -13.38 6.10
CA LEU A 23 1.57 -13.53 5.99
C LEU A 23 2.20 -13.65 7.37
N GLY A 24 3.44 -14.12 7.45
CA GLY A 24 4.27 -13.94 8.63
C GLY A 24 4.63 -12.45 8.81
N GLU A 25 4.61 -11.96 10.07
CA GLU A 25 5.07 -10.61 10.37
C GLU A 25 6.60 -10.59 10.45
N LYS A 26 7.23 -10.38 9.29
CA LYS A 26 8.70 -10.34 9.14
C LYS A 26 9.09 -9.30 8.12
N ALA A 27 10.27 -8.68 8.33
CA ALA A 27 10.85 -7.76 7.37
C ALA A 27 10.97 -8.41 5.98
N GLY A 28 10.54 -7.68 4.95
CA GLY A 28 10.59 -8.12 3.55
C GLY A 28 9.38 -8.95 3.09
N GLU A 29 8.50 -9.47 3.96
CA GLU A 29 7.36 -10.31 3.54
C GLU A 29 6.36 -9.54 2.67
N LEU A 30 6.07 -8.27 2.99
CA LEU A 30 5.20 -7.45 2.13
C LEU A 30 5.85 -7.16 0.77
N ALA A 31 7.17 -6.92 0.74
CA ALA A 31 7.90 -6.74 -0.51
C ALA A 31 7.88 -8.03 -1.35
N ARG A 32 8.06 -9.20 -0.70
CA ARG A 32 7.97 -10.52 -1.35
C ARG A 32 6.58 -10.77 -1.92
N LEU A 33 5.53 -10.46 -1.18
CA LEU A 33 4.15 -10.55 -1.68
C LEU A 33 3.98 -9.75 -2.97
N LEU A 34 4.45 -8.49 -2.99
CA LEU A 34 4.31 -7.63 -4.16
C LEU A 34 5.10 -8.13 -5.39
N GLN A 35 6.19 -8.87 -5.19
CA GLN A 35 6.98 -9.43 -6.31
C GLN A 35 6.23 -10.50 -7.11
N HIS A 36 5.22 -11.15 -6.52
CA HIS A 36 4.38 -12.11 -7.25
C HIS A 36 3.49 -11.41 -8.30
N PHE A 37 3.17 -10.12 -8.11
CA PHE A 37 2.38 -9.35 -9.08
C PHE A 37 3.29 -8.79 -10.18
N GLY A 38 3.10 -9.26 -11.41
CA GLY A 38 3.84 -8.78 -12.59
C GLY A 38 3.56 -7.29 -12.91
N ASN A 39 4.34 -6.73 -13.84
CA ASN A 39 4.18 -5.33 -14.28
C ASN A 39 2.83 -5.02 -14.93
N GLU A 40 2.07 -6.04 -15.30
CA GLU A 40 0.78 -5.91 -15.96
C GLU A 40 -0.41 -5.81 -14.98
N ILE A 41 -0.13 -6.03 -13.69
CA ILE A 41 -1.10 -5.92 -12.61
C ILE A 41 -0.87 -4.57 -11.93
N ASN A 42 -1.89 -3.70 -12.02
CA ASN A 42 -1.87 -2.42 -11.34
C ASN A 42 -2.39 -2.57 -9.92
N ILE A 43 -1.60 -2.16 -8.94
CA ILE A 43 -2.01 -2.08 -7.54
C ILE A 43 -2.61 -0.70 -7.32
N ILE A 44 -3.92 -0.67 -7.07
CA ILE A 44 -4.71 0.57 -6.92
C ILE A 44 -5.02 0.91 -5.46
N ASP A 45 -4.77 -0.03 -4.55
CA ASP A 45 -4.98 0.15 -3.11
C ASP A 45 -4.05 -0.78 -2.34
N PHE A 46 -3.53 -0.31 -1.21
CA PHE A 46 -2.79 -1.16 -0.29
C PHE A 46 -3.04 -0.68 1.15
N GLN A 47 -3.60 -1.56 1.96
CA GLN A 47 -3.94 -1.29 3.34
C GLN A 47 -3.26 -2.32 4.24
N TYR A 48 -2.45 -1.84 5.17
CA TYR A 48 -1.79 -2.66 6.16
C TYR A 48 -1.49 -1.87 7.44
N GLY A 49 -1.68 -2.50 8.57
CA GLY A 49 -1.24 -2.01 9.87
C GLY A 49 -0.86 -3.19 10.76
N LYS A 50 0.28 -3.09 11.42
CA LYS A 50 0.79 -4.13 12.31
C LYS A 50 -0.07 -4.21 13.56
N VAL A 51 -0.71 -5.35 13.77
CA VAL A 51 -1.54 -5.67 14.95
C VAL A 51 -1.01 -6.85 15.75
N SER A 52 0.05 -7.51 15.27
CA SER A 52 0.67 -8.69 15.88
C SER A 52 2.14 -8.74 15.48
N ASP A 53 2.98 -9.38 16.29
CA ASP A 53 4.40 -9.67 15.98
C ASP A 53 4.59 -10.98 15.21
N SER A 54 3.52 -11.70 14.91
CA SER A 54 3.61 -13.01 14.27
C SER A 54 2.91 -13.09 12.92
N VAL A 55 1.84 -12.30 12.72
CA VAL A 55 0.98 -12.40 11.52
C VAL A 55 0.61 -11.02 11.02
N ALA A 56 0.73 -10.83 9.71
CA ALA A 56 0.31 -9.66 8.94
C ALA A 56 -0.94 -9.97 8.10
N TYR A 57 -1.84 -9.00 7.99
CA TYR A 57 -3.07 -9.10 7.19
C TYR A 57 -3.20 -7.91 6.22
N PRO A 58 -2.33 -7.82 5.20
CA PRO A 58 -2.46 -6.77 4.19
C PRO A 58 -3.68 -7.01 3.29
N ILE A 59 -4.31 -5.92 2.85
CA ILE A 59 -5.34 -5.91 1.82
C ILE A 59 -4.81 -5.17 0.62
N ILE A 60 -4.91 -5.77 -0.56
CA ILE A 60 -4.44 -5.20 -1.82
C ILE A 60 -5.63 -5.05 -2.78
N GLY A 61 -5.83 -3.84 -3.29
CA GLY A 61 -6.71 -3.56 -4.42
C GLY A 61 -5.94 -3.72 -5.72
N ILE A 62 -6.46 -4.53 -6.61
CA ILE A 62 -5.83 -4.91 -7.87
C ILE A 62 -6.75 -4.50 -9.02
N GLU A 63 -6.16 -3.86 -10.03
CA GLU A 63 -6.83 -3.57 -11.30
C GLU A 63 -6.16 -4.37 -12.42
N VAL A 64 -6.95 -5.12 -13.17
CA VAL A 64 -6.47 -5.98 -14.26
C VAL A 64 -7.41 -5.91 -15.45
N ALA A 65 -6.86 -5.97 -16.66
CA ALA A 65 -7.64 -6.07 -17.87
C ALA A 65 -8.49 -7.35 -17.86
N LYS A 66 -9.75 -7.28 -18.32
CA LYS A 66 -10.69 -8.43 -18.28
C LYS A 66 -10.15 -9.72 -18.90
N GLN A 67 -9.38 -9.59 -19.99
CA GLN A 67 -8.78 -10.75 -20.64
C GLN A 67 -7.68 -11.43 -19.83
N LYS A 68 -7.17 -10.77 -18.78
CA LYS A 68 -6.11 -11.28 -17.88
C LYS A 68 -6.62 -11.77 -16.52
N ILE A 69 -7.94 -11.78 -16.32
CA ILE A 69 -8.53 -12.26 -15.07
C ILE A 69 -8.12 -13.70 -14.76
N GLY A 70 -8.11 -14.56 -15.78
CA GLY A 70 -7.68 -15.96 -15.62
C GLY A 70 -6.21 -16.10 -15.21
N GLU A 71 -5.33 -15.20 -15.63
CA GLU A 71 -3.94 -15.16 -15.21
C GLU A 71 -3.83 -14.75 -13.73
N LEU A 72 -4.63 -13.74 -13.31
CA LEU A 72 -4.71 -13.35 -11.90
C LEU A 72 -5.27 -14.48 -11.02
N ASP A 73 -6.33 -15.16 -11.45
CA ASP A 73 -6.91 -16.29 -10.72
C ASP A 73 -5.89 -17.43 -10.57
N ALA A 74 -5.13 -17.73 -11.62
CA ALA A 74 -4.07 -18.75 -11.57
C ALA A 74 -2.91 -18.32 -10.65
N LEU A 75 -2.54 -17.04 -10.65
CA LEU A 75 -1.53 -16.50 -9.75
C LEU A 75 -1.96 -16.63 -8.28
N LEU A 76 -3.20 -16.22 -7.95
CA LEU A 76 -3.74 -16.31 -6.60
C LEU A 76 -3.88 -17.77 -6.12
N ALA A 77 -4.15 -18.70 -7.02
CA ALA A 77 -4.21 -20.14 -6.71
C ALA A 77 -2.82 -20.78 -6.55
N SER A 78 -1.72 -20.04 -6.77
CA SER A 78 -0.38 -20.60 -6.59
C SER A 78 -0.09 -20.91 -5.12
N PRO A 79 0.75 -21.92 -4.81
CA PRO A 79 1.08 -22.29 -3.43
C PRO A 79 1.65 -21.14 -2.60
N ASP A 80 2.39 -20.21 -3.24
CA ASP A 80 3.04 -19.09 -2.57
C ASP A 80 2.04 -17.99 -2.13
N LEU A 81 0.84 -17.96 -2.73
CA LEU A 81 -0.24 -17.03 -2.43
C LEU A 81 -1.52 -17.70 -1.91
N ALA A 82 -1.45 -18.98 -1.56
CA ALA A 82 -2.63 -19.80 -1.22
C ALA A 82 -3.40 -19.28 0.03
N ASP A 83 -2.71 -18.62 0.96
CA ASP A 83 -3.36 -18.08 2.18
C ASP A 83 -3.91 -16.66 1.92
N HIS A 84 -4.93 -16.59 1.08
CA HIS A 84 -5.61 -15.36 0.71
C HIS A 84 -7.14 -15.50 0.80
N PHE A 85 -7.84 -14.35 0.84
CA PHE A 85 -9.30 -14.29 0.85
C PHE A 85 -9.83 -13.08 0.06
N ASN A 86 -10.95 -13.26 -0.62
CA ASN A 86 -11.58 -12.18 -1.38
C ASN A 86 -12.35 -11.25 -0.44
N VAL A 87 -12.05 -9.96 -0.50
CA VAL A 87 -12.74 -8.89 0.26
C VAL A 87 -13.40 -7.85 -0.63
N THR A 88 -13.52 -8.12 -1.93
CA THR A 88 -14.20 -7.22 -2.89
C THR A 88 -15.63 -6.96 -2.43
N GLY A 89 -15.99 -5.67 -2.27
CA GLY A 89 -17.31 -5.26 -1.76
C GLY A 89 -17.47 -5.35 -0.25
N ALA A 90 -16.43 -5.72 0.51
CA ALA A 90 -16.48 -5.67 1.96
C ALA A 90 -16.42 -4.22 2.48
N ALA A 91 -17.14 -3.92 3.55
CA ALA A 91 -17.19 -2.58 4.15
C ALA A 91 -15.81 -2.06 4.59
N VAL A 92 -14.87 -2.93 4.93
CA VAL A 92 -13.49 -2.56 5.29
C VAL A 92 -12.77 -1.79 4.19
N ILE A 93 -13.13 -2.03 2.93
CA ILE A 93 -12.56 -1.32 1.77
C ILE A 93 -13.08 0.12 1.71
N ASP A 94 -14.37 0.32 1.97
CA ASP A 94 -15.01 1.63 1.86
C ASP A 94 -14.63 2.56 3.01
N PHE A 95 -14.52 2.03 4.22
CA PHE A 95 -14.24 2.84 5.42
C PHE A 95 -12.76 3.16 5.63
N ARG A 96 -11.84 2.42 5.00
CA ARG A 96 -10.39 2.61 5.09
C ARG A 96 -9.85 2.79 6.51
N VAL A 97 -10.47 2.12 7.45
CA VAL A 97 -9.95 2.06 8.83
C VAL A 97 -8.90 0.96 8.89
N ILE A 98 -7.64 1.36 8.95
CA ILE A 98 -6.51 0.43 9.02
C ILE A 98 -6.14 0.26 10.51
N PRO A 99 -6.47 -0.87 11.13
CA PRO A 99 -6.11 -1.11 12.51
C PRO A 99 -4.60 -1.29 12.65
N PHE A 100 -4.01 -0.73 13.69
CA PHE A 100 -2.62 -0.97 14.09
C PHE A 100 -2.46 -0.85 15.61
N ASN A 101 -1.42 -1.47 16.15
CA ASN A 101 -1.06 -1.35 17.54
C ASN A 101 0.32 -0.69 17.67
N ILE A 102 0.33 0.59 18.05
CA ILE A 102 1.54 1.40 18.16
C ILE A 102 2.54 0.85 19.19
N GLU A 103 2.07 0.10 20.20
CA GLU A 103 2.92 -0.51 21.22
C GLU A 103 3.84 -1.62 20.65
N LEU A 104 3.52 -2.13 19.46
CA LEU A 104 4.31 -3.13 18.77
C LEU A 104 5.41 -2.53 17.89
N PHE A 105 5.46 -1.21 17.72
CA PHE A 105 6.42 -0.58 16.81
C PHE A 105 7.77 -0.37 17.48
N HIS A 106 8.84 -0.79 16.78
CA HIS A 106 10.22 -0.63 17.21
C HIS A 106 10.91 0.48 16.41
N TYR A 107 11.38 1.53 17.12
CA TYR A 107 12.01 2.70 16.49
C TYR A 107 11.27 3.18 15.22
N PRO A 108 9.96 3.47 15.30
CA PRO A 108 9.15 3.73 14.11
C PRO A 108 9.50 5.06 13.44
N TYR A 109 9.35 5.09 12.12
CA TYR A 109 9.45 6.29 11.31
C TYR A 109 8.28 6.32 10.31
N PHE A 110 7.55 7.40 10.27
CA PHE A 110 6.41 7.57 9.36
C PHE A 110 6.68 8.66 8.35
N ALA A 111 6.29 8.43 7.11
CA ALA A 111 6.38 9.41 6.04
C ALA A 111 5.29 9.20 4.99
N VAL A 112 4.88 10.29 4.34
CA VAL A 112 4.19 10.23 3.04
C VAL A 112 5.27 10.08 1.98
N ILE A 113 5.22 9.01 1.22
CA ILE A 113 6.15 8.72 0.12
C ILE A 113 5.44 9.05 -1.19
N GLN A 114 6.11 9.85 -2.02
CA GLN A 114 5.67 10.17 -3.36
C GLN A 114 6.39 9.30 -4.38
N PHE A 115 5.68 8.75 -5.34
CA PHE A 115 6.26 8.00 -6.45
C PHE A 115 5.43 8.16 -7.73
N SER A 116 6.07 7.93 -8.87
CA SER A 116 5.39 7.96 -10.16
C SER A 116 4.24 6.95 -10.19
N ASN A 117 3.02 7.40 -10.53
CA ASN A 117 1.85 6.53 -10.64
C ASN A 117 1.90 5.72 -11.94
N ARG A 118 2.67 4.65 -11.93
CA ARG A 118 2.82 3.68 -13.02
C ARG A 118 2.80 2.25 -12.48
N PRO A 119 2.33 1.28 -13.27
CA PRO A 119 2.42 -0.12 -12.88
C PRO A 119 3.85 -0.50 -12.43
N GLY A 120 3.96 -1.13 -11.27
CA GLY A 120 5.23 -1.59 -10.70
C GLY A 120 5.99 -0.57 -9.84
N ALA A 121 5.67 0.74 -9.84
CA ALA A 121 6.39 1.73 -9.05
C ALA A 121 6.39 1.40 -7.55
N LEU A 122 5.22 1.11 -6.98
CA LEU A 122 5.10 0.69 -5.59
C LEU A 122 5.93 -0.57 -5.29
N ARG A 123 5.89 -1.55 -6.19
CA ARG A 123 6.66 -2.80 -6.03
C ARG A 123 8.17 -2.55 -6.03
N GLU A 124 8.65 -1.70 -6.94
CA GLU A 124 10.07 -1.32 -7.02
C GLU A 124 10.51 -0.64 -5.72
N PHE A 125 9.75 0.35 -5.26
CA PHE A 125 10.02 1.02 -3.99
C PHE A 125 10.04 0.03 -2.82
N MET A 126 9.02 -0.82 -2.70
CA MET A 126 8.90 -1.81 -1.63
C MET A 126 10.01 -2.86 -1.66
N HIS A 127 10.53 -3.20 -2.85
CA HIS A 127 11.66 -4.11 -2.98
C HIS A 127 12.92 -3.54 -2.31
N GLU A 128 13.23 -2.27 -2.56
CA GLU A 128 14.41 -1.62 -2.00
C GLU A 128 14.22 -1.27 -0.51
N ALA A 129 13.07 -0.69 -0.15
CA ALA A 129 12.75 -0.32 1.22
C ALA A 129 12.69 -1.54 2.16
N GLY A 130 12.09 -2.65 1.70
CA GLY A 130 11.95 -3.88 2.48
C GLY A 130 13.27 -4.59 2.80
N GLN A 131 14.37 -4.24 2.13
CA GLN A 131 15.72 -4.72 2.47
C GLN A 131 16.34 -3.95 3.66
N GLN A 132 15.82 -2.78 3.98
CA GLN A 132 16.39 -1.86 4.95
C GLN A 132 15.52 -1.69 6.19
N ALA A 133 14.20 -1.87 6.05
CA ALA A 133 13.21 -1.63 7.08
C ALA A 133 12.10 -2.66 7.03
N ASN A 134 11.44 -2.92 8.17
CA ASN A 134 10.14 -3.58 8.17
C ASN A 134 9.04 -2.52 8.01
N VAL A 135 8.04 -2.80 7.19
CA VAL A 135 6.86 -1.94 7.05
C VAL A 135 5.87 -2.33 8.14
N CYS A 136 5.54 -1.39 9.02
CA CYS A 136 4.57 -1.59 10.10
C CYS A 136 3.20 -0.92 9.85
N TYR A 137 3.14 -0.04 8.84
CA TYR A 137 1.91 0.61 8.40
C TYR A 137 1.98 0.98 6.92
N MET A 138 0.87 0.86 6.21
CA MET A 138 0.75 1.31 4.84
C MET A 138 -0.68 1.68 4.50
N ASN A 139 -0.87 2.86 3.91
CA ASN A 139 -2.11 3.33 3.33
C ASN A 139 -1.81 3.97 1.98
N TYR A 140 -2.15 3.28 0.92
CA TYR A 140 -1.98 3.73 -0.46
C TYR A 140 -3.29 3.62 -1.20
N THR A 141 -3.58 4.60 -2.04
CA THR A 141 -4.68 4.57 -2.99
C THR A 141 -4.28 5.28 -4.27
N ASP A 142 -4.50 4.60 -5.38
CA ASP A 142 -4.39 5.21 -6.71
C ASP A 142 -5.66 6.04 -6.98
N ASP A 143 -5.51 7.34 -7.06
CA ASP A 143 -6.58 8.30 -7.40
C ASP A 143 -6.62 8.66 -8.89
N GLY A 144 -5.75 8.05 -9.70
CA GLY A 144 -5.65 8.27 -11.14
C GLY A 144 -4.82 9.50 -11.52
N GLN A 145 -4.10 10.12 -10.57
CA GLN A 145 -3.15 11.20 -10.84
C GLN A 145 -1.86 10.65 -11.46
N THR A 146 -1.00 11.53 -11.95
CA THR A 146 0.32 11.14 -12.50
C THR A 146 1.31 10.72 -11.41
N GLU A 147 1.07 11.14 -10.18
CA GLU A 147 1.85 10.83 -8.98
C GLU A 147 0.98 10.08 -7.98
N GLY A 148 1.55 9.07 -7.34
CA GLY A 148 0.94 8.31 -6.27
C GLY A 148 1.55 8.69 -4.93
N PHE A 149 0.73 8.68 -3.87
CA PHE A 149 1.16 8.95 -2.51
C PHE A 149 0.79 7.78 -1.60
N ALA A 150 1.74 7.35 -0.78
CA ALA A 150 1.51 6.36 0.25
C ALA A 150 1.92 6.89 1.61
N LEU A 151 1.02 6.86 2.59
CA LEU A 151 1.42 7.01 3.98
C LEU A 151 1.98 5.68 4.47
N MET A 152 3.25 5.67 4.84
CA MET A 152 3.97 4.49 5.26
C MET A 152 4.60 4.66 6.64
N GLY A 153 4.54 3.60 7.43
CA GLY A 153 5.27 3.43 8.68
C GLY A 153 6.33 2.34 8.50
N PHE A 154 7.53 2.66 8.94
CA PHE A 154 8.68 1.76 8.93
C PHE A 154 9.15 1.53 10.35
N GLU A 155 9.61 0.33 10.67
CA GLU A 155 10.23 0.02 11.95
C GLU A 155 11.63 -0.55 11.78
N PHE A 156 12.46 -0.36 12.79
CA PHE A 156 13.88 -0.69 12.76
C PHE A 156 14.30 -1.42 14.03
N THR A 157 15.41 -2.13 13.96
CA THR A 157 15.99 -2.79 15.13
C THR A 157 16.72 -1.81 16.05
N ASP A 158 17.17 -0.65 15.52
CA ASP A 158 17.84 0.39 16.26
C ASP A 158 17.77 1.74 15.54
N ILE A 159 18.08 2.82 16.26
CA ILE A 159 18.01 4.20 15.76
C ILE A 159 19.06 4.48 14.66
N GLY A 160 20.18 3.77 14.65
CA GLY A 160 21.22 3.94 13.61
C GLY A 160 20.73 3.47 12.25
N LYS A 161 19.99 2.36 12.20
CA LYS A 161 19.35 1.86 10.98
C LYS A 161 18.23 2.79 10.51
N GLN A 162 17.45 3.35 11.43
CA GLN A 162 16.46 4.36 11.08
C GLN A 162 17.11 5.55 10.39
N SER A 163 18.21 6.09 10.94
CA SER A 163 18.93 7.22 10.34
C SER A 163 19.47 6.90 8.95
N GLN A 164 20.06 5.71 8.77
CA GLN A 164 20.54 5.25 7.45
C GLN A 164 19.41 5.15 6.42
N PHE A 165 18.25 4.67 6.84
CA PHE A 165 17.07 4.59 5.99
C PHE A 165 16.56 5.98 5.58
N ILE A 166 16.52 6.94 6.50
CA ILE A 166 16.14 8.33 6.19
C ILE A 166 17.13 8.93 5.19
N ASP A 167 18.44 8.72 5.37
CA ASP A 167 19.47 9.17 4.41
C ASP A 167 19.31 8.54 3.02
N TRP A 168 18.82 7.31 2.97
CA TRP A 168 18.49 6.64 1.71
C TRP A 168 17.23 7.25 1.08
N LEU A 169 16.15 7.49 1.83
CA LEU A 169 14.93 8.16 1.33
C LEU A 169 15.25 9.50 0.68
N VAL A 170 16.06 10.34 1.35
CA VAL A 170 16.47 11.67 0.83
C VAL A 170 17.12 11.60 -0.55
N LYS A 171 17.79 10.48 -0.87
CA LYS A 171 18.51 10.29 -2.14
C LYS A 171 17.68 9.64 -3.23
N THR A 172 16.61 8.94 -2.87
CA THR A 172 15.92 8.04 -3.79
C THR A 172 14.50 8.46 -4.12
N THR A 173 13.84 9.23 -3.26
CA THR A 173 12.42 9.58 -3.44
C THR A 173 12.08 10.91 -2.79
N GLU A 174 10.98 11.50 -3.22
CA GLU A 174 10.35 12.61 -2.50
C GLU A 174 9.48 12.06 -1.38
N PHE A 175 9.60 12.64 -0.18
CA PHE A 175 8.83 12.22 0.98
C PHE A 175 8.62 13.36 1.96
N GLN A 176 7.57 13.24 2.79
CA GLN A 176 7.28 14.16 3.88
C GLN A 176 7.21 13.37 5.20
N PRO A 177 8.06 13.67 6.19
CA PRO A 177 7.99 13.06 7.52
C PRO A 177 6.63 13.33 8.20
N VAL A 178 6.14 12.31 8.92
CA VAL A 178 4.91 12.42 9.72
C VAL A 178 5.27 12.27 11.20
N PRO A 179 5.04 13.29 12.04
CA PRO A 179 5.29 13.24 13.47
C PRO A 179 4.49 12.14 14.18
N MET A 180 5.10 11.49 15.18
CA MET A 180 4.49 10.37 15.89
C MET A 180 3.23 10.72 16.68
N ASP A 181 3.06 11.96 17.11
CA ASP A 181 1.82 12.43 17.73
C ASP A 181 0.66 12.46 16.74
N GLN A 182 0.92 12.80 15.47
CA GLN A 182 -0.08 12.70 14.41
C GLN A 182 -0.42 11.24 14.08
N VAL A 183 0.56 10.34 14.09
CA VAL A 183 0.35 8.90 13.85
C VAL A 183 -0.65 8.30 14.83
N LYS A 184 -0.63 8.71 16.08
CA LYS A 184 -1.58 8.24 17.12
C LYS A 184 -3.04 8.51 16.77
N HIS A 185 -3.29 9.51 15.94
CA HIS A 185 -4.63 9.90 15.50
C HIS A 185 -5.07 9.26 14.17
N LEU A 186 -4.21 8.47 13.50
CA LEU A 186 -4.53 7.82 12.23
C LEU A 186 -5.71 6.84 12.34
N ASN A 187 -5.86 6.17 13.49
CA ASN A 187 -6.99 5.27 13.75
C ASN A 187 -8.35 5.98 13.87
N LEU A 188 -8.36 7.31 13.97
CA LEU A 188 -9.58 8.07 14.27
C LEU A 188 -10.17 8.79 13.06
N LYS A 189 -9.45 8.87 11.92
CA LYS A 189 -9.94 9.58 10.72
C LYS A 189 -9.35 8.95 9.46
N ASN A 190 -10.20 8.78 8.45
CA ASN A 190 -9.77 8.62 7.06
C ASN A 190 -8.83 9.78 6.74
N MET A 191 -7.53 9.51 6.65
CA MET A 191 -6.58 10.52 6.24
C MET A 191 -6.64 10.61 4.72
N ASN A 192 -7.31 11.66 4.24
CA ASN A 192 -7.16 12.09 2.87
C ASN A 192 -5.75 12.70 2.76
N VAL A 193 -4.95 12.27 1.81
CA VAL A 193 -3.59 12.78 1.54
C VAL A 193 -3.64 14.30 1.30
N ASP A 194 -4.72 14.81 0.72
CA ASP A 194 -4.99 16.25 0.53
C ASP A 194 -4.90 17.09 1.82
N ARG A 195 -4.97 16.47 3.00
CA ARG A 195 -4.78 17.17 4.28
C ARG A 195 -3.32 17.34 4.68
N PHE A 196 -2.39 16.52 4.17
CA PHE A 196 -0.96 16.71 4.45
C PHE A 196 -0.37 17.89 3.69
N GLU A 197 -0.83 18.14 2.48
CA GLU A 197 -0.42 19.31 1.70
C GLU A 197 -0.85 20.65 2.34
N SER A 198 -1.84 20.63 3.24
CA SER A 198 -2.37 21.82 3.91
C SER A 198 -1.73 22.12 5.27
N LEU A 199 -0.84 21.27 5.78
CA LEU A 199 -0.08 21.57 6.99
C LEU A 199 1.11 22.44 6.60
N SER A 200 0.97 23.76 6.84
CA SER A 200 2.06 24.70 6.59
C SER A 200 3.26 24.42 7.50
N PRO A 201 4.51 24.71 7.04
CA PRO A 201 5.72 24.55 7.85
C PRO A 201 5.72 25.29 9.18
N ASP A 202 4.81 26.23 9.37
CA ASP A 202 4.72 27.10 10.56
C ASP A 202 3.90 26.50 11.71
N GLU A 203 3.32 25.30 11.54
CA GLU A 203 2.58 24.58 12.60
C GLU A 203 3.37 23.37 13.16
N GLN A 204 4.69 23.32 12.94
CA GLN A 204 5.61 22.31 13.45
C GLN A 204 6.21 22.70 14.80
#